data_e4511c7cfe82be0499f8b10f818f7fb8
#
_entry.id   e4511c7cfe82be0499f8b10f818f7fb8
#
_cell.length_a   1.000
_cell.length_b   1.000
_cell.length_c   1.000
_cell.angle_alpha   90.00
_cell.angle_beta   90.00
_cell.angle_gamma   90.00
#
_symmetry.space_group_name_H-M   'P 1'
#
loop_
_entity.id
_entity.type
_entity.pdbx_description
1 polymer ?
#
loop_
_entity_poly.entity_id
_entity_poly.type
_entity_poly.pdbx_seq_one_letter_code
_entity_poly.pdbx_strand_id
1 'polypeptide(L)'
;ELVEKWIFELGAIGAHSGTGVWRTVYSPEWVEAAATFEKWAREAGLDVRRDAVGNIWARLDGRDGGSAVVSGSHIDTQRPGGRYDGAAGAIAALVAIKALKEQFGKPRRPLEALALCEEEGSRFPGAGFWGSRAIVGRIAPGDPDRVTGYDGETIAEAMREVGLDPGRAPEARRDDIAAFIELHIEQGPVLEAAGLPVAIVDAITGIRHVEVTLAGEQNHAGAFPMDLRRDPMAGFAEIASTLIDHAHRLGRPAVTTIGRVDVDPNGPAVIPRSVTFTIDARHP
;
A
#
# COMPACT_ATOMS: atom_id res chain seq x y z
N GLU A 1 16.90 5.79 -17.72
CA GLU A 1 18.18 5.29 -17.17
C GLU A 1 18.31 5.56 -15.66
N LEU A 2 18.24 6.84 -15.18
CA LEU A 2 18.44 7.13 -13.75
C LEU A 2 17.31 6.57 -12.85
N VAL A 3 16.04 6.71 -13.25
CA VAL A 3 14.90 6.14 -12.53
C VAL A 3 15.03 4.62 -12.43
N GLU A 4 15.31 3.96 -13.54
CA GLU A 4 15.52 2.51 -13.59
C GLU A 4 16.66 2.07 -12.65
N LYS A 5 17.82 2.73 -12.75
CA LYS A 5 18.96 2.48 -11.88
C LYS A 5 18.58 2.55 -10.41
N TRP A 6 17.93 3.62 -9.99
CA TRP A 6 17.56 3.82 -8.59
C TRP A 6 16.46 2.86 -8.12
N ILE A 7 15.54 2.46 -9.01
CA ILE A 7 14.53 1.40 -8.68
C ILE A 7 15.24 0.08 -8.36
N PHE A 8 16.26 -0.31 -9.16
CA PHE A 8 17.00 -1.54 -8.88
C PHE A 8 17.89 -1.43 -7.64
N GLU A 9 18.53 -0.29 -7.43
CA GLU A 9 19.33 -0.05 -6.22
C GLU A 9 18.44 -0.08 -4.95
N LEU A 10 17.29 0.60 -4.96
CA LEU A 10 16.35 0.57 -3.84
C LEU A 10 15.73 -0.82 -3.67
N GLY A 11 15.45 -1.52 -4.76
CA GLY A 11 14.90 -2.88 -4.76
C GLY A 11 15.85 -3.94 -4.24
N ALA A 12 17.15 -3.65 -4.16
CA ALA A 12 18.15 -4.53 -3.54
C ALA A 12 18.08 -4.49 -2.00
N ILE A 13 17.57 -3.39 -1.43
CA ILE A 13 17.38 -3.23 0.02
C ILE A 13 16.10 -3.95 0.43
N GLY A 14 16.23 -5.02 1.21
CA GLY A 14 15.13 -5.91 1.57
C GLY A 14 14.74 -6.89 0.46
N ALA A 15 15.64 -7.19 -0.50
CA ALA A 15 15.36 -8.13 -1.58
C ALA A 15 14.88 -9.49 -1.04
N HIS A 16 13.79 -10.01 -1.62
CA HIS A 16 13.16 -11.25 -1.18
C HIS A 16 12.65 -12.06 -2.37
N SER A 17 12.87 -13.38 -2.34
CA SER A 17 12.28 -14.34 -3.30
C SER A 17 12.39 -13.89 -4.78
N GLY A 18 13.57 -13.60 -5.25
CA GLY A 18 13.86 -13.25 -6.65
C GLY A 18 13.53 -11.80 -7.00
N THR A 19 12.28 -11.45 -7.23
CA THR A 19 11.88 -10.10 -7.63
C THR A 19 11.18 -9.29 -6.55
N GLY A 20 10.81 -9.93 -5.45
CA GLY A 20 10.12 -9.31 -4.33
C GLY A 20 11.03 -8.43 -3.47
N VAL A 21 10.41 -7.56 -2.69
CA VAL A 21 11.05 -6.71 -1.68
C VAL A 21 10.24 -6.82 -0.40
N TRP A 22 10.92 -7.03 0.73
CA TRP A 22 10.31 -7.00 2.07
C TRP A 22 10.93 -5.85 2.86
N ARG A 23 10.25 -4.74 2.90
CA ARG A 23 10.71 -3.49 3.49
C ARG A 23 9.54 -2.79 4.17
N THR A 24 9.12 -3.34 5.30
CA THR A 24 8.03 -2.77 6.10
C THR A 24 8.53 -1.54 6.87
N VAL A 25 7.63 -0.60 7.14
CA VAL A 25 7.98 0.65 7.84
C VAL A 25 8.75 0.40 9.14
N TYR A 26 9.70 1.26 9.44
CA TYR A 26 10.58 1.23 10.61
C TYR A 26 11.41 -0.06 10.78
N SER A 27 11.45 -0.95 9.77
CA SER A 27 12.41 -2.06 9.76
C SER A 27 13.82 -1.55 9.43
N PRO A 28 14.88 -2.34 9.71
CA PRO A 28 16.23 -2.00 9.30
C PRO A 28 16.34 -1.71 7.79
N GLU A 29 15.65 -2.48 6.95
CA GLU A 29 15.61 -2.32 5.50
C GLU A 29 14.92 -1.01 5.10
N TRP A 30 13.85 -0.64 5.81
CA TRP A 30 13.19 0.64 5.56
C TRP A 30 14.10 1.81 5.97
N VAL A 31 14.80 1.71 7.09
CA VAL A 31 15.76 2.75 7.52
C VAL A 31 16.88 2.94 6.51
N GLU A 32 17.42 1.85 5.95
CA GLU A 32 18.44 1.89 4.91
C GLU A 32 17.92 2.51 3.62
N ALA A 33 16.72 2.11 3.18
CA ALA A 33 16.07 2.65 2.00
C ALA A 33 15.76 4.15 2.16
N ALA A 34 15.28 4.56 3.33
CA ALA A 34 15.04 5.95 3.68
C ALA A 34 16.34 6.77 3.61
N ALA A 35 17.43 6.27 4.18
CA ALA A 35 18.74 6.92 4.12
C ALA A 35 19.27 7.00 2.68
N THR A 36 19.00 5.99 1.86
CA THR A 36 19.38 5.96 0.44
C THR A 36 18.62 7.02 -0.35
N PHE A 37 17.30 7.13 -0.16
CA PHE A 37 16.49 8.17 -0.81
C PHE A 37 16.94 9.57 -0.39
N GLU A 38 17.22 9.80 0.90
CA GLU A 38 17.76 11.07 1.41
C GLU A 38 19.11 11.42 0.78
N LYS A 39 20.00 10.42 0.63
CA LYS A 39 21.31 10.60 -0.01
C LYS A 39 21.13 11.09 -1.45
N TRP A 40 20.30 10.42 -2.26
CA TRP A 40 20.03 10.83 -3.63
C TRP A 40 19.45 12.26 -3.72
N ALA A 41 18.55 12.59 -2.79
CA ALA A 41 17.96 13.92 -2.72
C ALA A 41 19.01 15.01 -2.41
N ARG A 42 19.93 14.75 -1.47
CA ARG A 42 21.05 15.67 -1.16
C ARG A 42 22.02 15.77 -2.33
N GLU A 43 22.35 14.66 -3.01
CA GLU A 43 23.17 14.67 -4.21
C GLU A 43 22.53 15.46 -5.38
N ALA A 44 21.19 15.48 -5.46
CA ALA A 44 20.43 16.36 -6.35
C ALA A 44 20.44 17.82 -5.89
N GLY A 45 21.05 18.13 -4.75
CA GLY A 45 21.13 19.47 -4.16
C GLY A 45 19.78 20.00 -3.68
N LEU A 46 18.97 19.13 -3.07
CA LEU A 46 17.71 19.45 -2.41
C LEU A 46 17.89 19.50 -0.91
N ASP A 47 17.08 20.31 -0.23
CA ASP A 47 17.01 20.35 1.22
C ASP A 47 16.16 19.18 1.73
N VAL A 48 16.77 18.34 2.59
CA VAL A 48 16.14 17.07 3.03
C VAL A 48 15.81 17.13 4.51
N ARG A 49 14.58 16.76 4.84
CA ARG A 49 14.12 16.57 6.23
C ARG A 49 13.24 15.35 6.36
N ARG A 50 13.20 14.78 7.55
CA ARG A 50 12.13 13.85 7.98
C ARG A 50 11.12 14.60 8.83
N ASP A 51 9.84 14.24 8.72
CA ASP A 51 8.82 14.72 9.63
C ASP A 51 8.67 13.81 10.85
N ALA A 52 7.75 14.15 11.73
CA ALA A 52 7.55 13.48 13.00
C ALA A 52 7.10 12.01 12.91
N VAL A 53 6.63 11.58 11.75
CA VAL A 53 6.24 10.18 11.50
C VAL A 53 7.19 9.46 10.54
N GLY A 54 8.24 10.15 10.05
CA GLY A 54 9.25 9.54 9.20
C GLY A 54 9.03 9.71 7.70
N ASN A 55 8.03 10.47 7.24
CA ASN A 55 7.98 10.87 5.82
C ASN A 55 9.23 11.68 5.48
N ILE A 56 9.78 11.44 4.29
CA ILE A 56 11.00 12.11 3.82
C ILE A 56 10.61 13.16 2.80
N TRP A 57 11.01 14.39 3.06
CA TRP A 57 10.76 15.56 2.23
C TRP A 57 12.06 16.05 1.63
N ALA A 58 12.13 16.15 0.30
CA ALA A 58 13.26 16.70 -0.44
C ALA A 58 12.80 17.94 -1.19
N ARG A 59 13.20 19.12 -0.73
CA ARG A 59 12.69 20.41 -1.15
C ARG A 59 13.66 21.18 -2.06
N LEU A 60 13.12 21.72 -3.13
CA LEU A 60 13.69 22.78 -3.96
C LEU A 60 12.91 24.07 -3.71
N ASP A 61 13.56 25.05 -3.08
CA ASP A 61 12.91 26.33 -2.79
C ASP A 61 12.49 27.10 -4.04
N GLY A 62 11.34 27.77 -3.93
CA GLY A 62 10.82 28.68 -4.93
C GLY A 62 11.37 30.10 -4.78
N ARG A 63 11.34 30.91 -5.88
CA ARG A 63 11.71 32.34 -5.86
C ARG A 63 10.70 33.19 -5.12
N ASP A 64 9.41 32.85 -5.29
CA ASP A 64 8.28 33.64 -4.78
C ASP A 64 7.79 33.06 -3.41
N GLY A 65 8.37 31.95 -2.93
CA GLY A 65 7.90 31.26 -1.72
C GLY A 65 6.50 30.67 -1.89
N GLY A 66 5.73 30.63 -0.80
CA GLY A 66 4.35 30.15 -0.78
C GLY A 66 4.20 28.63 -0.67
N SER A 67 2.98 28.13 -0.90
CA SER A 67 2.66 26.71 -0.79
C SER A 67 3.34 25.88 -1.86
N ALA A 68 3.85 24.71 -1.47
CA ALA A 68 4.62 23.82 -2.32
C ALA A 68 3.73 23.03 -3.30
N VAL A 69 4.28 22.69 -4.46
CA VAL A 69 3.79 21.57 -5.27
C VAL A 69 4.59 20.34 -4.89
N VAL A 70 3.92 19.31 -4.46
CA VAL A 70 4.51 18.07 -3.97
C VAL A 70 4.27 16.94 -4.96
N SER A 71 5.28 16.13 -5.21
CA SER A 71 5.12 14.87 -5.93
C SER A 71 5.83 13.76 -5.16
N GLY A 72 5.28 12.56 -5.16
CA GLY A 72 5.86 11.44 -4.45
C GLY A 72 4.93 10.26 -4.37
N SER A 73 5.37 9.26 -3.65
CA SER A 73 4.65 8.04 -3.29
C SER A 73 5.33 7.44 -2.05
N HIS A 74 5.14 6.16 -1.78
CA HIS A 74 5.73 5.46 -0.63
C HIS A 74 6.98 4.64 -1.00
N ILE A 75 7.73 4.21 0.02
CA ILE A 75 8.88 3.32 -0.13
C ILE A 75 8.79 2.05 0.73
N ASP A 76 7.79 1.95 1.61
CA ASP A 76 7.44 0.70 2.29
C ASP A 76 6.77 -0.27 1.31
N THR A 77 6.76 -1.56 1.65
CA THR A 77 6.24 -2.62 0.78
C THR A 77 5.32 -3.55 1.54
N GLN A 78 4.52 -4.33 0.81
CA GLN A 78 3.87 -5.53 1.34
C GLN A 78 4.91 -6.56 1.83
N ARG A 79 4.47 -7.69 2.37
CA ARG A 79 5.27 -8.74 3.04
C ARG A 79 5.28 -10.06 2.23
N PRO A 80 6.03 -10.22 1.14
CA PRO A 80 6.76 -9.23 0.34
C PRO A 80 5.90 -8.48 -0.66
N GLY A 81 6.37 -7.29 -1.12
CA GLY A 81 5.78 -6.51 -2.20
C GLY A 81 6.60 -6.48 -3.48
N GLY A 82 6.13 -5.73 -4.46
CA GLY A 82 6.84 -5.47 -5.71
C GLY A 82 7.91 -4.38 -5.54
N ARG A 83 8.95 -4.41 -6.39
CA ARG A 83 10.02 -3.39 -6.37
C ARG A 83 9.61 -2.05 -6.97
N TYR A 84 8.53 -2.01 -7.73
CA TYR A 84 8.05 -0.80 -8.41
C TYR A 84 6.98 -0.07 -7.61
N ASP A 85 6.23 -0.81 -6.81
CA ASP A 85 5.10 -0.31 -6.05
C ASP A 85 5.54 0.80 -5.08
N GLY A 86 4.91 1.95 -5.17
CA GLY A 86 5.28 3.18 -4.48
C GLY A 86 6.65 3.72 -4.85
N ALA A 87 7.70 2.88 -4.78
CA ALA A 87 9.08 3.27 -5.03
C ALA A 87 9.30 3.96 -6.39
N ALA A 88 8.62 3.50 -7.44
CA ALA A 88 8.71 4.11 -8.77
C ALA A 88 8.22 5.56 -8.75
N GLY A 89 7.12 5.86 -8.06
CA GLY A 89 6.56 7.20 -7.92
C GLY A 89 7.44 8.13 -7.09
N ALA A 90 7.94 7.65 -5.95
CA ALA A 90 8.85 8.43 -5.10
C ALA A 90 10.16 8.78 -5.84
N ILE A 91 10.77 7.81 -6.51
CA ILE A 91 12.00 8.01 -7.30
C ILE A 91 11.74 8.92 -8.51
N ALA A 92 10.63 8.71 -9.24
CA ALA A 92 10.28 9.55 -10.39
C ALA A 92 10.09 11.01 -10.00
N ALA A 93 9.44 11.28 -8.86
CA ALA A 93 9.29 12.63 -8.33
C ALA A 93 10.64 13.30 -8.04
N LEU A 94 11.56 12.58 -7.39
CA LEU A 94 12.90 13.09 -7.09
C LEU A 94 13.70 13.38 -8.37
N VAL A 95 13.66 12.46 -9.34
CA VAL A 95 14.36 12.64 -10.63
C VAL A 95 13.76 13.79 -11.44
N ALA A 96 12.43 13.92 -11.42
CA ALA A 96 11.75 15.03 -12.11
C ALA A 96 12.14 16.40 -11.53
N ILE A 97 12.18 16.53 -10.20
CA ILE A 97 12.58 17.80 -9.55
C ILE A 97 14.06 18.11 -9.83
N LYS A 98 14.93 17.07 -9.77
CA LYS A 98 16.34 17.21 -10.17
C LYS A 98 16.46 17.74 -11.60
N ALA A 99 15.76 17.12 -12.56
CA ALA A 99 15.80 17.53 -13.96
C ALA A 99 15.26 18.97 -14.17
N LEU A 100 14.14 19.31 -13.52
CA LEU A 100 13.58 20.67 -13.56
C LEU A 100 14.57 21.72 -13.01
N LYS A 101 15.24 21.40 -11.90
CA LYS A 101 16.29 22.24 -11.33
C LYS A 101 17.44 22.47 -12.29
N GLU A 102 17.93 21.41 -12.92
CA GLU A 102 19.07 21.46 -13.87
C GLU A 102 18.71 22.26 -15.14
N GLN A 103 17.49 22.05 -15.65
CA GLN A 103 17.07 22.67 -16.90
C GLN A 103 16.58 24.13 -16.72
N PHE A 104 15.88 24.44 -15.64
CA PHE A 104 15.19 25.72 -15.46
C PHE A 104 15.65 26.52 -14.23
N GLY A 105 16.52 25.94 -13.40
CA GLY A 105 16.98 26.55 -12.16
C GLY A 105 15.88 26.63 -11.10
N LYS A 106 15.83 27.74 -10.36
CA LYS A 106 14.92 27.92 -9.24
C LYS A 106 13.48 28.16 -9.71
N PRO A 107 12.49 27.34 -9.33
CA PRO A 107 11.10 27.47 -9.73
C PRO A 107 10.44 28.70 -9.08
N ARG A 108 9.23 29.06 -9.50
CA ARG A 108 8.46 30.14 -8.84
C ARG A 108 8.00 29.70 -7.45
N ARG A 109 7.35 28.53 -7.33
CA ARG A 109 6.89 27.93 -6.07
C ARG A 109 7.85 26.84 -5.64
N PRO A 110 7.93 26.52 -4.34
CA PRO A 110 8.68 25.35 -3.89
C PRO A 110 8.17 24.07 -4.54
N LEU A 111 9.10 23.18 -4.92
CA LEU A 111 8.81 21.81 -5.35
C LEU A 111 9.35 20.86 -4.30
N GLU A 112 8.59 19.84 -3.95
CA GLU A 112 9.03 18.84 -2.99
C GLU A 112 8.83 17.42 -3.54
N ALA A 113 9.88 16.60 -3.47
CA ALA A 113 9.74 15.14 -3.60
C ALA A 113 9.43 14.55 -2.23
N LEU A 114 8.51 13.60 -2.18
CA LEU A 114 8.02 12.98 -0.96
C LEU A 114 8.17 11.46 -1.03
N ALA A 115 8.75 10.86 0.02
CA ALA A 115 8.62 9.45 0.28
C ALA A 115 7.77 9.26 1.54
N LEU A 116 6.56 8.76 1.37
CA LEU A 116 5.60 8.46 2.43
C LEU A 116 6.03 7.23 3.23
N CYS A 117 5.67 7.18 4.50
CA CYS A 117 5.87 6.02 5.36
C CYS A 117 4.56 5.31 5.65
N GLU A 118 4.59 3.98 5.76
CA GLU A 118 3.47 3.07 6.07
C GLU A 118 2.20 3.40 5.26
N GLU A 119 2.32 3.41 3.95
CA GLU A 119 1.17 3.54 3.06
C GLU A 119 0.39 2.22 3.07
N GLU A 120 1.10 1.11 2.95
CA GLU A 120 0.60 -0.25 2.75
C GLU A 120 -0.12 -0.85 3.97
N GLY A 121 0.10 -0.34 5.18
CA GLY A 121 -0.40 -0.97 6.40
C GLY A 121 0.16 -2.39 6.60
N SER A 122 1.29 -2.69 6.02
CA SER A 122 1.81 -4.05 5.92
C SER A 122 2.45 -4.56 7.21
N ARG A 123 2.99 -3.69 8.04
CA ARG A 123 3.46 -4.01 9.39
C ARG A 123 2.38 -3.73 10.43
N PHE A 124 1.66 -2.64 10.26
CA PHE A 124 0.62 -2.17 11.18
C PHE A 124 -0.72 -2.06 10.43
N PRO A 125 -1.56 -3.10 10.39
CA PRO A 125 -2.79 -3.12 9.60
C PRO A 125 -3.77 -1.97 9.87
N GLY A 126 -3.73 -1.43 11.10
CA GLY A 126 -4.53 -0.26 11.49
C GLY A 126 -3.92 1.09 11.06
N ALA A 127 -2.70 1.09 10.52
CA ALA A 127 -1.94 2.29 10.17
C ALA A 127 -1.85 2.56 8.66
N GLY A 128 -2.60 1.87 7.81
CA GLY A 128 -2.61 2.17 6.38
C GLY A 128 -2.73 3.67 6.14
N PHE A 129 -1.92 4.21 5.20
CA PHE A 129 -1.79 5.64 4.92
C PHE A 129 -1.25 6.47 6.10
N TRP A 130 -0.44 5.88 7.00
CA TRP A 130 0.03 6.56 8.21
C TRP A 130 0.69 7.90 7.90
N GLY A 131 1.64 7.91 6.96
CA GLY A 131 2.34 9.11 6.55
C GLY A 131 1.40 10.19 6.01
N SER A 132 0.52 9.85 5.08
CA SER A 132 -0.42 10.82 4.50
C SER A 132 -1.51 11.25 5.50
N ARG A 133 -1.97 10.35 6.38
CA ARG A 133 -2.88 10.71 7.48
C ARG A 133 -2.27 11.74 8.44
N ALA A 134 -0.97 11.60 8.73
CA ALA A 134 -0.25 12.59 9.54
C ALA A 134 -0.19 13.95 8.85
N ILE A 135 0.16 13.98 7.55
CA ILE A 135 0.22 15.22 6.75
C ILE A 135 -1.11 15.98 6.75
N VAL A 136 -2.23 15.28 6.64
CA VAL A 136 -3.57 15.90 6.63
C VAL A 136 -4.17 16.09 8.03
N GLY A 137 -3.39 15.83 9.09
CA GLY A 137 -3.79 16.06 10.48
C GLY A 137 -4.82 15.04 11.00
N ARG A 138 -4.80 13.80 10.48
CA ARG A 138 -5.69 12.70 10.92
C ARG A 138 -5.03 11.72 11.89
N ILE A 139 -3.92 12.09 12.50
CA ILE A 139 -3.29 11.36 13.60
C ILE A 139 -3.52 12.15 14.87
N ALA A 140 -4.28 11.59 15.79
CA ALA A 140 -4.54 12.19 17.09
C ALA A 140 -3.45 11.83 18.12
N PRO A 141 -3.26 12.65 19.16
CA PRO A 141 -2.42 12.26 20.29
C PRO A 141 -2.83 10.90 20.86
N GLY A 142 -1.86 10.01 21.05
CA GLY A 142 -2.07 8.65 21.58
C GLY A 142 -2.52 7.62 20.52
N ASP A 143 -2.75 7.99 19.26
CA ASP A 143 -2.99 7.01 18.18
C ASP A 143 -1.81 6.05 18.01
N PRO A 144 -0.53 6.51 18.09
CA PRO A 144 0.60 5.60 17.95
C PRO A 144 0.64 4.47 19.00
N ASP A 145 0.12 4.71 20.20
CA ASP A 145 0.12 3.70 21.27
C ASP A 145 -1.04 2.69 21.11
N ARG A 146 -2.02 2.96 20.25
CA ARG A 146 -3.19 2.10 20.01
C ARG A 146 -3.08 1.22 18.78
N VAL A 147 -2.22 1.58 17.85
CA VAL A 147 -2.03 0.82 16.61
C VAL A 147 -0.99 -0.27 16.86
N THR A 148 -1.41 -1.53 16.71
CA THR A 148 -0.55 -2.71 16.92
C THR A 148 -0.22 -3.40 15.60
N GLY A 149 1.00 -3.92 15.51
CA GLY A 149 1.50 -4.72 14.42
C GLY A 149 1.11 -6.19 14.55
N TYR A 150 1.48 -6.98 13.54
CA TYR A 150 1.23 -8.42 13.54
C TYR A 150 1.98 -9.18 14.64
N ASP A 151 3.12 -8.66 15.09
CA ASP A 151 3.96 -9.26 16.12
C ASP A 151 3.63 -8.73 17.53
N GLY A 152 2.56 -7.92 17.65
CA GLY A 152 2.02 -7.39 18.90
C GLY A 152 2.64 -6.10 19.37
N GLU A 153 3.70 -5.60 18.72
CA GLU A 153 4.32 -4.31 19.01
C GLU A 153 3.39 -3.15 18.59
N THR A 154 3.49 -2.03 19.28
CA THR A 154 2.81 -0.80 18.87
C THR A 154 3.63 -0.03 17.82
N ILE A 155 2.95 0.75 16.97
CA ILE A 155 3.67 1.64 16.05
C ILE A 155 4.51 2.68 16.80
N ALA A 156 4.09 3.06 18.02
CA ALA A 156 4.86 3.92 18.90
C ALA A 156 6.20 3.31 19.33
N GLU A 157 6.23 2.02 19.65
CA GLU A 157 7.48 1.30 19.99
C GLU A 157 8.40 1.27 18.77
N ALA A 158 7.90 0.89 17.59
CA ALA A 158 8.68 0.88 16.36
C ALA A 158 9.20 2.27 15.96
N MET A 159 8.41 3.33 16.16
CA MET A 159 8.87 4.72 15.96
C MET A 159 10.05 5.07 16.86
N ARG A 160 10.00 4.69 18.16
CA ARG A 160 11.10 4.95 19.12
C ARG A 160 12.38 4.21 18.73
N GLU A 161 12.28 2.98 18.23
CA GLU A 161 13.42 2.20 17.77
C GLU A 161 14.22 2.88 16.65
N VAL A 162 13.53 3.64 15.78
CA VAL A 162 14.16 4.41 14.71
C VAL A 162 14.43 5.87 15.09
N GLY A 163 14.31 6.22 16.38
CA GLY A 163 14.64 7.54 16.89
C GLY A 163 13.57 8.61 16.69
N LEU A 164 12.34 8.23 16.37
CA LEU A 164 11.19 9.14 16.28
C LEU A 164 10.47 9.24 17.63
N ASP A 165 9.88 10.40 17.90
CA ASP A 165 9.02 10.62 19.06
C ASP A 165 7.53 10.48 18.67
N PRO A 166 6.86 9.38 19.10
CA PRO A 166 5.44 9.18 18.79
C PRO A 166 4.51 10.28 19.29
N GLY A 167 4.89 10.96 20.38
CA GLY A 167 4.13 12.08 20.92
C GLY A 167 4.06 13.28 19.98
N ARG A 168 5.02 13.39 19.05
CA ARG A 168 5.11 14.46 18.05
C ARG A 168 4.42 14.11 16.73
N ALA A 169 3.84 12.93 16.57
CA ALA A 169 3.21 12.52 15.32
C ALA A 169 2.20 13.55 14.75
N PRO A 170 1.38 14.24 15.56
CA PRO A 170 0.51 15.31 15.06
C PRO A 170 1.24 16.53 14.46
N GLU A 171 2.52 16.75 14.78
CA GLU A 171 3.32 17.84 14.23
C GLU A 171 3.68 17.65 12.74
N ALA A 172 3.47 16.44 12.20
CA ALA A 172 3.68 16.18 10.77
C ALA A 172 2.63 16.85 9.87
N ARG A 173 1.56 17.41 10.45
CA ARG A 173 0.52 18.14 9.72
C ARG A 173 1.11 19.29 8.90
N ARG A 174 0.61 19.42 7.66
CA ARG A 174 1.00 20.47 6.73
C ARG A 174 -0.23 21.15 6.12
N ASP A 175 -0.21 22.51 6.12
CA ASP A 175 -1.26 23.34 5.54
C ASP A 175 -0.71 24.18 4.34
N ASP A 176 0.56 23.96 3.96
CA ASP A 176 1.30 24.70 2.94
C ASP A 176 1.56 23.87 1.65
N ILE A 177 0.68 22.93 1.35
CA ILE A 177 0.69 22.14 0.11
C ILE A 177 -0.38 22.72 -0.84
N ALA A 178 0.06 23.18 -2.02
CA ALA A 178 -0.84 23.72 -3.04
C ALA A 178 -1.42 22.64 -3.95
N ALA A 179 -0.63 21.61 -4.25
CA ALA A 179 -1.02 20.47 -5.07
C ALA A 179 -0.16 19.26 -4.73
N PHE A 180 -0.74 18.07 -4.87
CA PHE A 180 -0.04 16.80 -4.78
C PHE A 180 -0.25 16.01 -6.08
N ILE A 181 0.84 15.48 -6.63
CA ILE A 181 0.82 14.66 -7.85
C ILE A 181 1.54 13.36 -7.54
N GLU A 182 0.86 12.26 -7.67
CA GLU A 182 1.45 10.94 -7.51
C GLU A 182 1.49 10.19 -8.83
N LEU A 183 2.69 9.78 -9.25
CA LEU A 183 2.86 8.78 -10.28
C LEU A 183 2.85 7.41 -9.59
N HIS A 184 1.95 6.54 -10.00
CA HIS A 184 1.86 5.18 -9.46
C HIS A 184 1.78 4.16 -10.57
N ILE A 185 2.27 2.95 -10.33
CA ILE A 185 2.06 1.84 -11.26
C ILE A 185 0.58 1.48 -11.31
N GLU A 186 0.10 0.99 -12.45
CA GLU A 186 -1.31 0.61 -12.60
C GLU A 186 -1.73 -0.55 -11.69
N GLN A 187 -0.81 -1.41 -11.30
CA GLN A 187 -1.06 -2.67 -10.61
C GLN A 187 -1.99 -3.60 -11.39
N GLY A 188 -2.04 -3.42 -12.69
CA GLY A 188 -2.91 -4.16 -13.61
C GLY A 188 -2.41 -4.09 -15.06
N PRO A 189 -3.01 -4.84 -15.99
CA PRO A 189 -2.53 -4.98 -17.36
C PRO A 189 -3.26 -4.07 -18.37
N VAL A 190 -4.13 -3.15 -17.94
CA VAL A 190 -5.07 -2.47 -18.86
C VAL A 190 -4.36 -1.46 -19.73
N LEU A 191 -3.48 -0.64 -19.15
CA LEU A 191 -2.70 0.36 -19.91
C LEU A 191 -1.68 -0.33 -20.82
N GLU A 192 -1.00 -1.36 -20.34
CA GLU A 192 -0.07 -2.16 -21.14
C GLU A 192 -0.78 -2.78 -22.34
N ALA A 193 -1.93 -3.43 -22.13
CA ALA A 193 -2.73 -4.03 -23.19
C ALA A 193 -3.25 -3.00 -24.21
N ALA A 194 -3.47 -1.75 -23.77
CA ALA A 194 -3.90 -0.64 -24.62
C ALA A 194 -2.72 0.10 -25.27
N GLY A 195 -1.46 -0.22 -24.92
CA GLY A 195 -0.27 0.47 -25.41
C GLY A 195 -0.18 1.93 -24.91
N LEU A 196 -0.79 2.25 -23.77
CA LEU A 196 -0.80 3.59 -23.19
C LEU A 196 0.29 3.72 -22.11
N PRO A 197 1.13 4.75 -22.15
CA PRO A 197 2.21 4.92 -21.18
C PRO A 197 1.73 5.42 -19.82
N VAL A 198 0.64 6.18 -19.77
CA VAL A 198 0.05 6.77 -18.54
C VAL A 198 -1.46 6.98 -18.73
N ALA A 199 -2.17 7.08 -17.60
CA ALA A 199 -3.55 7.54 -17.53
C ALA A 199 -3.77 8.44 -16.32
N ILE A 200 -4.82 9.23 -16.35
CA ILE A 200 -5.27 10.01 -15.18
C ILE A 200 -6.33 9.21 -14.46
N VAL A 201 -6.15 9.01 -13.16
CA VAL A 201 -7.16 8.38 -12.29
C VAL A 201 -8.32 9.34 -12.13
N ASP A 202 -9.52 8.91 -12.48
CA ASP A 202 -10.76 9.69 -12.40
C ASP A 202 -11.67 9.23 -11.26
N ALA A 203 -11.47 8.01 -10.75
CA ALA A 203 -12.21 7.45 -9.62
C ALA A 203 -11.34 6.53 -8.77
N ILE A 204 -11.62 6.48 -7.47
CA ILE A 204 -11.05 5.51 -6.56
C ILE A 204 -12.07 4.41 -6.31
N THR A 205 -11.62 3.17 -6.46
CA THR A 205 -12.46 1.98 -6.27
C THR A 205 -12.89 1.83 -4.82
N GLY A 206 -14.18 1.67 -4.58
CA GLY A 206 -14.70 1.23 -3.29
C GLY A 206 -14.32 -0.22 -3.03
N ILE A 207 -13.90 -0.55 -1.81
CA ILE A 207 -13.48 -1.90 -1.41
C ILE A 207 -14.44 -2.42 -0.33
N ARG A 208 -14.87 -3.68 -0.50
CA ARG A 208 -15.62 -4.42 0.52
C ARG A 208 -14.94 -5.75 0.78
N HIS A 209 -14.46 -5.93 2.00
CA HIS A 209 -14.01 -7.22 2.51
C HIS A 209 -15.12 -7.82 3.36
N VAL A 210 -15.53 -9.03 3.01
CA VAL A 210 -16.58 -9.77 3.73
C VAL A 210 -16.05 -11.16 4.04
N GLU A 211 -16.24 -11.62 5.27
CA GLU A 211 -16.04 -13.01 5.66
C GLU A 211 -17.41 -13.66 5.82
N VAL A 212 -17.58 -14.81 5.21
CA VAL A 212 -18.82 -15.60 5.24
C VAL A 212 -18.51 -16.97 5.83
N THR A 213 -19.29 -17.36 6.83
CA THR A 213 -19.25 -18.72 7.38
C THR A 213 -20.58 -19.42 7.10
N LEU A 214 -20.51 -20.54 6.39
CA LEU A 214 -21.64 -21.44 6.17
C LEU A 214 -21.54 -22.60 7.15
N ALA A 215 -22.60 -22.81 7.92
CA ALA A 215 -22.73 -23.95 8.83
C ALA A 215 -23.56 -25.05 8.18
N GLY A 216 -23.08 -26.26 8.28
CA GLY A 216 -23.73 -27.46 7.79
C GLY A 216 -23.74 -28.58 8.81
N GLU A 217 -23.90 -29.82 8.35
CA GLU A 217 -23.90 -31.00 9.18
C GLU A 217 -22.92 -32.02 8.67
N GLN A 218 -21.97 -32.41 9.56
CA GLN A 218 -20.93 -33.37 9.21
C GLN A 218 -21.51 -34.77 9.14
N ASN A 219 -21.32 -35.42 7.99
CA ASN A 219 -21.79 -36.81 7.77
C ASN A 219 -20.83 -37.56 6.84
N HIS A 220 -21.04 -38.88 6.71
CA HIS A 220 -20.25 -39.75 5.84
C HIS A 220 -20.52 -39.41 4.35
N ALA A 221 -19.48 -39.12 3.58
CA ALA A 221 -19.62 -38.70 2.18
C ALA A 221 -20.25 -39.72 1.24
N GLY A 222 -20.05 -41.01 1.46
CA GLY A 222 -20.57 -42.08 0.59
C GLY A 222 -21.90 -42.68 0.99
N ALA A 223 -22.33 -42.51 2.26
CA ALA A 223 -23.53 -43.14 2.76
C ALA A 223 -24.72 -42.22 2.97
N PHE A 224 -24.48 -40.93 3.11
CA PHE A 224 -25.52 -39.94 3.39
C PHE A 224 -26.18 -39.45 2.09
N PRO A 225 -27.51 -39.60 1.88
CA PRO A 225 -28.18 -39.22 0.64
C PRO A 225 -28.09 -37.74 0.33
N MET A 226 -28.05 -37.38 -0.98
CA MET A 226 -27.89 -36.01 -1.41
C MET A 226 -29.00 -35.04 -0.95
N ASP A 227 -30.24 -35.52 -0.97
CA ASP A 227 -31.46 -34.77 -0.60
C ASP A 227 -31.59 -34.49 0.89
N LEU A 228 -30.82 -35.20 1.72
CA LEU A 228 -30.80 -35.02 3.18
C LEU A 228 -29.59 -34.22 3.68
N ARG A 229 -28.65 -33.86 2.78
CA ARG A 229 -27.41 -33.17 3.15
C ARG A 229 -27.67 -31.71 3.51
N ARG A 230 -26.95 -31.27 4.54
CA ARG A 230 -26.70 -29.85 4.82
C ARG A 230 -25.21 -29.58 4.57
N ASP A 231 -24.87 -29.58 3.29
CA ASP A 231 -23.48 -29.49 2.84
C ASP A 231 -23.09 -28.02 2.59
N PRO A 232 -22.23 -27.43 3.44
CA PRO A 232 -21.81 -26.03 3.29
C PRO A 232 -20.90 -25.82 2.07
N MET A 233 -20.23 -26.88 1.56
CA MET A 233 -19.47 -26.78 0.30
C MET A 233 -20.38 -26.58 -0.90
N ALA A 234 -21.56 -27.20 -0.93
CA ALA A 234 -22.54 -26.97 -1.99
C ALA A 234 -23.02 -25.51 -1.98
N GLY A 235 -23.34 -24.99 -0.79
CA GLY A 235 -23.69 -23.56 -0.64
C GLY A 235 -22.56 -22.62 -1.02
N PHE A 236 -21.32 -22.92 -0.65
CA PHE A 236 -20.16 -22.16 -1.05
C PHE A 236 -19.98 -22.14 -2.58
N ALA A 237 -20.08 -23.31 -3.24
CA ALA A 237 -19.94 -23.40 -4.68
C ALA A 237 -20.96 -22.55 -5.44
N GLU A 238 -22.24 -22.56 -4.98
CA GLU A 238 -23.31 -21.74 -5.56
C GLU A 238 -23.05 -20.23 -5.36
N ILE A 239 -22.70 -19.81 -4.16
CA ILE A 239 -22.38 -18.41 -3.85
C ILE A 239 -21.17 -17.97 -4.64
N ALA A 240 -20.08 -18.74 -4.65
CA ALA A 240 -18.85 -18.40 -5.37
C ALA A 240 -19.08 -18.23 -6.87
N SER A 241 -19.77 -19.18 -7.51
CA SER A 241 -20.12 -19.10 -8.92
C SER A 241 -20.98 -17.87 -9.22
N THR A 242 -22.01 -17.63 -8.40
CA THR A 242 -22.92 -16.49 -8.59
C THR A 242 -22.21 -15.15 -8.47
N LEU A 243 -21.29 -14.99 -7.51
CA LEU A 243 -20.52 -13.76 -7.33
C LEU A 243 -19.58 -13.49 -8.50
N ILE A 244 -18.85 -14.54 -8.95
CA ILE A 244 -17.95 -14.43 -10.10
C ILE A 244 -18.72 -14.07 -11.36
N ASP A 245 -19.83 -14.75 -11.64
CA ASP A 245 -20.70 -14.45 -12.76
C ASP A 245 -21.29 -13.04 -12.70
N HIS A 246 -21.61 -12.56 -11.49
CA HIS A 246 -22.09 -11.20 -11.30
C HIS A 246 -21.02 -10.16 -11.65
N ALA A 247 -19.78 -10.36 -11.20
CA ALA A 247 -18.67 -9.49 -11.56
C ALA A 247 -18.42 -9.46 -13.08
N HIS A 248 -18.49 -10.63 -13.75
CA HIS A 248 -18.39 -10.71 -15.20
C HIS A 248 -19.51 -9.94 -15.91
N ARG A 249 -20.76 -10.02 -15.42
CA ARG A 249 -21.89 -9.27 -15.99
C ARG A 249 -21.78 -7.75 -15.79
N LEU A 250 -21.24 -7.31 -14.65
CA LEU A 250 -20.96 -5.88 -14.42
C LEU A 250 -19.89 -5.38 -15.39
N GLY A 251 -18.90 -6.22 -15.71
CA GLY A 251 -17.77 -5.84 -16.55
C GLY A 251 -16.81 -4.89 -15.83
N ARG A 252 -15.82 -4.39 -16.58
CA ARG A 252 -14.83 -3.44 -16.02
C ARG A 252 -15.53 -2.16 -15.57
N PRO A 253 -15.15 -1.59 -14.42
CA PRO A 253 -14.00 -1.94 -13.55
C PRO A 253 -14.35 -2.86 -12.38
N ALA A 254 -15.51 -3.51 -12.33
CA ALA A 254 -15.89 -4.40 -11.25
C ALA A 254 -14.96 -5.62 -11.16
N VAL A 255 -14.48 -5.93 -9.96
CA VAL A 255 -13.74 -7.16 -9.69
C VAL A 255 -14.23 -7.80 -8.40
N THR A 256 -14.24 -9.14 -8.35
CA THR A 256 -14.56 -9.91 -7.16
C THR A 256 -13.58 -11.07 -7.04
N THR A 257 -12.99 -11.23 -5.86
CA THR A 257 -12.02 -12.29 -5.58
C THR A 257 -12.42 -13.04 -4.32
N ILE A 258 -12.36 -14.38 -4.38
CA ILE A 258 -12.43 -15.24 -3.21
C ILE A 258 -11.01 -15.70 -2.92
N GLY A 259 -10.35 -15.07 -1.94
CA GLY A 259 -8.92 -15.24 -1.68
C GLY A 259 -8.58 -16.33 -0.67
N ARG A 260 -9.54 -16.70 0.21
CA ARG A 260 -9.36 -17.73 1.24
C ARG A 260 -10.61 -18.57 1.34
N VAL A 261 -10.43 -19.89 1.51
CA VAL A 261 -11.49 -20.85 1.82
C VAL A 261 -10.96 -21.82 2.87
N ASP A 262 -11.58 -21.83 4.02
CA ASP A 262 -11.28 -22.74 5.12
C ASP A 262 -12.42 -23.73 5.27
N VAL A 263 -12.12 -25.02 5.24
CA VAL A 263 -13.09 -26.12 5.32
C VAL A 263 -12.82 -26.93 6.58
N ASP A 264 -13.84 -27.18 7.38
CA ASP A 264 -13.72 -27.98 8.60
C ASP A 264 -14.62 -29.22 8.54
N PRO A 265 -14.06 -30.43 8.69
CA PRO A 265 -12.69 -30.82 9.05
C PRO A 265 -11.75 -31.00 7.85
N ASN A 266 -12.12 -30.62 6.63
CA ASN A 266 -11.31 -30.72 5.41
C ASN A 266 -10.83 -32.18 5.12
N GLY A 267 -11.73 -33.14 5.27
CA GLY A 267 -11.46 -34.54 5.05
C GLY A 267 -12.04 -35.08 3.73
N PRO A 268 -11.35 -35.96 2.99
CA PRO A 268 -11.73 -36.35 1.64
C PRO A 268 -13.02 -37.22 1.58
N ALA A 269 -13.44 -37.80 2.70
CA ALA A 269 -14.61 -38.69 2.76
C ALA A 269 -15.68 -38.20 3.75
N VAL A 270 -15.74 -36.93 4.02
CA VAL A 270 -16.61 -36.31 5.03
C VAL A 270 -17.34 -35.13 4.41
N ILE A 271 -18.64 -35.02 4.65
CA ILE A 271 -19.38 -33.78 4.43
C ILE A 271 -18.93 -32.78 5.50
N PRO A 272 -18.45 -31.59 5.15
CA PRO A 272 -17.97 -30.62 6.14
C PRO A 272 -19.08 -30.16 7.09
N ARG A 273 -18.68 -29.72 8.29
CA ARG A 273 -19.60 -29.04 9.22
C ARG A 273 -19.62 -27.52 9.00
N SER A 274 -18.55 -26.97 8.43
CA SER A 274 -18.52 -25.56 8.09
C SER A 274 -17.54 -25.25 6.97
N VAL A 275 -17.82 -24.14 6.24
CA VAL A 275 -16.94 -23.51 5.28
C VAL A 275 -16.90 -22.03 5.59
N THR A 276 -15.69 -21.48 5.81
CA THR A 276 -15.47 -20.03 5.98
C THR A 276 -14.66 -19.52 4.80
N PHE A 277 -15.10 -18.44 4.17
CA PHE A 277 -14.41 -17.87 3.03
C PHE A 277 -14.45 -16.33 3.04
N THR A 278 -13.50 -15.71 2.34
CA THR A 278 -13.42 -14.26 2.21
C THR A 278 -13.80 -13.82 0.81
N ILE A 279 -14.50 -12.69 0.73
CA ILE A 279 -14.85 -12.00 -0.51
C ILE A 279 -14.20 -10.62 -0.48
N ASP A 280 -13.39 -10.29 -1.50
CA ASP A 280 -12.93 -8.94 -1.81
C ASP A 280 -13.70 -8.49 -3.05
N ALA A 281 -14.58 -7.52 -2.88
CA ALA A 281 -15.36 -6.94 -3.97
C ALA A 281 -15.00 -5.47 -4.15
N ARG A 282 -14.70 -5.06 -5.39
CA ARG A 282 -14.27 -3.69 -5.72
C ARG A 282 -15.05 -3.14 -6.89
N HIS A 283 -15.55 -1.91 -6.73
CA HIS A 283 -16.24 -1.14 -7.76
C HIS A 283 -16.18 0.35 -7.39
N PRO A 284 -15.99 1.30 -8.36
CA PRO A 284 -16.08 2.75 -8.12
C PRO A 284 -17.39 3.20 -7.53
#